data_f74174949bf90b892009c28aafa1e812
#
_entry.id   f74174949bf90b892009c28aafa1e812
#
_cell.length_a   1.000
_cell.length_b   1.000
_cell.length_c   1.000
_cell.angle_alpha   90.00
_cell.angle_beta   90.00
_cell.angle_gamma   90.00
#
_symmetry.space_group_name_H-M   'P 1'
#
loop_
_entity.id
_entity.type
_entity.pdbx_description
1 polymer ?
#
loop_
_entity_poly.entity_id
_entity_poly.type
_entity_poly.pdbx_seq_one_letter_code
_entity_poly.pdbx_strand_id
1 'polypeptide(L)'
;FKVLEGEMKKGFYYIIALLIVSLFWSCSTKKNTKASRFYHAFNSRYNIYFNGKTSFDEALLSMQNGYKESYSDMILMYPISAQPKDKPETGGPFDRAIEKSNKAIKLHSIKAKPPKKPGWRNDPKQRAWQEQEEYNPFLKKCWLMMGQAQFYNADFLQASATFSYIARHYAHDEEVVAEARLWQARCYSEMEWFYEAEDILGKLNTNGIPRKNLNQYAAVYADYLVKNKQYEEAVPYFKTAIKAEKNRRQRTRMKYLLGQIYAEQDQNGLAY
;
A
#
# COMPACT_ATOMS: atom_id res chain seq x y z
N PHE A 1 43.25 -41.53 21.76
CA PHE A 1 41.79 -41.26 21.55
C PHE A 1 41.42 -39.80 21.78
N LYS A 2 41.81 -39.19 22.93
CA LYS A 2 41.47 -37.76 23.25
C LYS A 2 42.05 -36.72 22.27
N VAL A 3 43.19 -36.99 21.65
CA VAL A 3 43.80 -36.05 20.68
C VAL A 3 43.04 -36.03 19.35
N LEU A 4 42.61 -37.18 18.86
CA LEU A 4 41.78 -37.31 17.66
C LEU A 4 40.42 -36.65 17.82
N GLU A 5 39.81 -36.73 18.98
CA GLU A 5 38.51 -36.10 19.31
C GLU A 5 38.62 -34.56 19.37
N GLY A 6 39.77 -34.04 19.83
CA GLY A 6 40.06 -32.59 19.83
C GLY A 6 40.24 -32.02 18.41
N GLU A 7 40.91 -32.77 17.52
CA GLU A 7 41.12 -32.34 16.11
C GLU A 7 39.81 -32.42 15.30
N MET A 8 38.98 -33.43 15.54
CA MET A 8 37.65 -33.50 14.89
C MET A 8 36.73 -32.35 15.31
N LYS A 9 36.73 -31.95 16.60
CA LYS A 9 35.96 -30.80 17.06
C LYS A 9 36.44 -29.51 16.44
N LYS A 10 37.75 -29.28 16.32
CA LYS A 10 38.30 -28.10 15.59
C LYS A 10 37.90 -28.09 14.14
N GLY A 11 38.01 -29.21 13.42
CA GLY A 11 37.56 -29.35 12.04
C GLY A 11 36.08 -28.98 11.85
N PHE A 12 35.22 -29.42 12.77
CA PHE A 12 33.80 -29.10 12.78
C PHE A 12 33.53 -27.59 12.95
N TYR A 13 34.26 -26.91 13.87
CA TYR A 13 34.15 -25.45 14.01
C TYR A 13 34.61 -24.69 12.77
N TYR A 14 35.67 -25.13 12.09
CA TYR A 14 36.11 -24.52 10.83
C TYR A 14 35.06 -24.70 9.72
N ILE A 15 34.42 -25.84 9.61
CA ILE A 15 33.34 -26.08 8.64
C ILE A 15 32.13 -25.18 8.94
N ILE A 16 31.73 -25.04 10.20
CA ILE A 16 30.66 -24.13 10.62
C ILE A 16 31.04 -22.67 10.30
N ALA A 17 32.25 -22.23 10.63
CA ALA A 17 32.72 -20.89 10.34
C ALA A 17 32.73 -20.61 8.83
N LEU A 18 33.18 -21.56 8.01
CA LEU A 18 33.18 -21.47 6.56
C LEU A 18 31.78 -21.42 5.96
N LEU A 19 30.84 -22.19 6.52
CA LEU A 19 29.42 -22.13 6.17
C LEU A 19 28.80 -20.76 6.53
N ILE A 20 29.11 -20.23 7.70
CA ILE A 20 28.65 -18.88 8.12
C ILE A 20 29.20 -17.83 7.19
N VAL A 21 30.50 -17.83 6.89
CA VAL A 21 31.12 -16.88 5.96
C VAL A 21 30.54 -16.99 4.54
N SER A 22 30.25 -18.21 4.07
CA SER A 22 29.63 -18.39 2.74
C SER A 22 28.20 -17.82 2.66
N LEU A 23 27.46 -17.79 3.77
CA LEU A 23 26.13 -17.17 3.85
C LEU A 23 26.18 -15.63 3.68
N PHE A 24 27.24 -14.97 4.14
CA PHE A 24 27.40 -13.51 3.95
C PHE A 24 27.69 -13.11 2.50
N TRP A 25 28.27 -13.96 1.68
CA TRP A 25 28.58 -13.64 0.28
C TRP A 25 27.38 -13.80 -0.66
N SER A 26 26.31 -14.46 -0.24
CA SER A 26 25.12 -14.73 -1.06
C SER A 26 24.06 -13.60 -1.02
N CYS A 27 24.15 -12.65 -0.10
CA CYS A 27 23.09 -11.69 0.23
C CYS A 27 23.25 -10.31 -0.40
N SER A 28 23.85 -10.21 -1.58
CA SER A 28 24.05 -8.92 -2.26
C SER A 28 22.84 -8.56 -3.15
N THR A 29 22.37 -7.30 -3.06
CA THR A 29 21.38 -6.72 -3.99
C THR A 29 21.87 -6.63 -5.44
N LYS A 30 23.21 -6.71 -5.63
CA LYS A 30 23.84 -6.72 -6.96
C LYS A 30 23.64 -8.03 -7.71
N LYS A 31 23.15 -9.10 -7.05
CA LYS A 31 22.90 -10.42 -7.63
C LYS A 31 21.43 -10.76 -7.52
N ASN A 32 20.82 -11.21 -8.65
CA ASN A 32 19.42 -11.66 -8.67
C ASN A 32 19.37 -13.19 -8.62
N THR A 33 19.55 -13.77 -7.45
CA THR A 33 19.41 -15.20 -7.17
C THR A 33 18.16 -15.46 -6.30
N LYS A 34 17.69 -16.73 -6.28
CA LYS A 34 16.57 -17.12 -5.40
C LYS A 34 16.89 -16.82 -3.93
N ALA A 35 18.12 -17.10 -3.48
CA ALA A 35 18.57 -16.85 -2.12
C ALA A 35 18.61 -15.34 -1.80
N SER A 36 19.15 -14.52 -2.71
CA SER A 36 19.16 -13.05 -2.55
C SER A 36 17.75 -12.49 -2.45
N ARG A 37 16.83 -12.87 -3.35
CA ARG A 37 15.42 -12.43 -3.29
C ARG A 37 14.75 -12.84 -1.98
N PHE A 38 14.94 -14.07 -1.53
CA PHE A 38 14.39 -14.55 -0.26
C PHE A 38 14.93 -13.74 0.93
N TYR A 39 16.24 -13.58 1.03
CA TYR A 39 16.90 -12.84 2.12
C TYR A 39 16.41 -11.38 2.18
N HIS A 40 16.41 -10.69 1.04
CA HIS A 40 15.99 -9.29 1.00
C HIS A 40 14.48 -9.13 1.25
N ALA A 41 13.64 -10.05 0.75
CA ALA A 41 12.20 -10.05 1.04
C ALA A 41 11.92 -10.32 2.53
N PHE A 42 12.63 -11.28 3.14
CA PHE A 42 12.49 -11.62 4.55
C PHE A 42 12.88 -10.42 5.45
N ASN A 43 14.04 -9.81 5.22
CA ASN A 43 14.48 -8.65 6.00
C ASN A 43 13.59 -7.43 5.81
N SER A 44 13.15 -7.16 4.57
CA SER A 44 12.18 -6.09 4.30
C SER A 44 10.90 -6.29 5.09
N ARG A 45 10.38 -7.53 5.14
CA ARG A 45 9.10 -7.85 5.78
C ARG A 45 9.18 -7.81 7.31
N TYR A 46 10.11 -8.56 7.90
CA TYR A 46 10.08 -8.85 9.33
C TYR A 46 10.89 -7.86 10.18
N ASN A 47 11.91 -7.22 9.61
CA ASN A 47 12.71 -6.25 10.36
C ASN A 47 12.27 -4.81 10.12
N ILE A 48 12.04 -4.43 8.86
CA ILE A 48 11.85 -3.00 8.52
C ILE A 48 10.37 -2.67 8.39
N TYR A 49 9.66 -3.39 7.51
CA TYR A 49 8.23 -3.13 7.26
C TYR A 49 7.38 -3.37 8.51
N PHE A 50 7.62 -4.44 9.26
CA PHE A 50 6.86 -4.73 10.48
C PHE A 50 6.91 -3.54 11.46
N ASN A 51 8.10 -3.02 11.75
CA ASN A 51 8.26 -1.87 12.63
C ASN A 51 7.61 -0.58 12.07
N GLY A 52 7.70 -0.37 10.75
CA GLY A 52 7.03 0.75 10.08
C GLY A 52 5.52 0.62 10.15
N LYS A 53 4.99 -0.58 9.92
CA LYS A 53 3.55 -0.88 9.95
C LYS A 53 2.97 -0.73 11.36
N THR A 54 3.68 -1.16 12.39
CA THR A 54 3.27 -0.96 13.79
C THR A 54 3.11 0.54 14.08
N SER A 55 4.14 1.35 13.77
CA SER A 55 4.05 2.81 13.95
C SER A 55 2.94 3.45 13.11
N PHE A 56 2.72 2.97 11.89
CA PHE A 56 1.63 3.41 11.03
C PHE A 56 0.26 3.12 11.66
N ASP A 57 0.06 1.90 12.16
CA ASP A 57 -1.22 1.50 12.76
C ASP A 57 -1.50 2.25 14.07
N GLU A 58 -0.49 2.50 14.88
CA GLU A 58 -0.59 3.31 16.10
C GLU A 58 -0.98 4.76 15.77
N ALA A 59 -0.33 5.38 14.78
CA ALA A 59 -0.65 6.72 14.33
C ALA A 59 -2.07 6.82 13.75
N LEU A 60 -2.47 5.81 12.95
CA LEU A 60 -3.82 5.75 12.37
C LEU A 60 -4.90 5.62 13.45
N LEU A 61 -4.66 4.77 14.45
CA LEU A 61 -5.57 4.59 15.59
C LEU A 61 -5.67 5.88 16.40
N SER A 62 -4.54 6.54 16.67
CA SER A 62 -4.50 7.83 17.38
C SER A 62 -5.30 8.91 16.63
N MET A 63 -5.11 9.04 15.32
CA MET A 63 -5.87 9.96 14.48
C MET A 63 -7.37 9.66 14.52
N GLN A 64 -7.77 8.39 14.41
CA GLN A 64 -9.18 7.99 14.46
C GLN A 64 -9.82 8.23 15.83
N ASN A 65 -9.07 8.05 16.91
CA ASN A 65 -9.58 8.28 18.28
C ASN A 65 -9.61 9.76 18.65
N GLY A 66 -8.69 10.55 18.13
CA GLY A 66 -8.63 12.00 18.36
C GLY A 66 -9.67 12.79 17.56
N TYR A 67 -10.23 12.19 16.51
CA TYR A 67 -11.23 12.86 15.68
C TYR A 67 -12.59 12.95 16.40
N LYS A 68 -13.12 14.18 16.49
CA LYS A 68 -14.47 14.45 17.00
C LYS A 68 -15.41 14.76 15.85
N GLU A 69 -16.52 14.01 15.78
CA GLU A 69 -17.56 14.23 14.75
C GLU A 69 -18.30 15.53 15.00
N SER A 70 -18.58 16.27 13.93
CA SER A 70 -19.65 17.28 13.89
C SER A 70 -20.87 16.64 13.23
N TYR A 71 -21.97 16.59 13.98
CA TYR A 71 -23.23 16.03 13.45
C TYR A 71 -24.16 17.15 12.92
N SER A 72 -23.71 18.40 12.95
CA SER A 72 -24.45 19.55 12.39
C SER A 72 -24.42 19.54 10.86
N ASP A 73 -23.42 18.92 10.30
CA ASP A 73 -23.20 18.81 8.86
C ASP A 73 -23.15 17.34 8.44
N MET A 74 -23.09 17.09 7.13
CA MET A 74 -22.83 15.77 6.60
C MET A 74 -21.45 15.30 7.08
N ILE A 75 -21.40 14.14 7.76
CA ILE A 75 -20.13 13.63 8.28
C ILE A 75 -19.18 13.19 7.16
N LEU A 76 -17.89 13.28 7.43
CA LEU A 76 -16.87 12.80 6.49
C LEU A 76 -16.76 11.28 6.51
N MET A 77 -16.58 10.66 5.34
CA MET A 77 -16.36 9.22 5.25
C MET A 77 -15.09 8.78 5.98
N TYR A 78 -14.05 9.63 5.94
CA TYR A 78 -12.77 9.38 6.60
C TYR A 78 -12.30 10.60 7.39
N PRO A 79 -11.78 10.42 8.64
CA PRO A 79 -11.29 11.52 9.47
C PRO A 79 -10.16 12.34 8.85
N ILE A 80 -9.39 11.75 7.94
CA ILE A 80 -8.28 12.42 7.24
C ILE A 80 -8.76 13.64 6.44
N SER A 81 -9.97 13.58 5.90
CA SER A 81 -10.56 14.66 5.11
C SER A 81 -10.83 15.94 5.92
N ALA A 82 -10.80 15.87 7.25
CA ALA A 82 -10.89 17.03 8.14
C ALA A 82 -9.52 17.70 8.42
N GLN A 83 -8.41 17.10 7.96
CA GLN A 83 -7.09 17.67 8.21
C GLN A 83 -6.84 18.90 7.33
N PRO A 84 -6.18 19.96 7.89
CA PRO A 84 -5.77 21.09 7.08
C PRO A 84 -4.91 20.66 5.89
N LYS A 85 -5.20 21.19 4.70
CA LYS A 85 -4.48 20.86 3.46
C LYS A 85 -3.10 21.56 3.38
N ASP A 86 -2.89 22.60 4.18
CA ASP A 86 -1.69 23.45 4.20
C ASP A 86 -0.74 23.09 5.35
N LYS A 87 -0.51 21.81 5.61
CA LYS A 87 0.42 21.41 6.66
C LYS A 87 1.87 21.61 6.22
N PRO A 88 2.77 22.03 7.15
CA PRO A 88 4.21 22.07 6.88
C PRO A 88 4.73 20.68 6.54
N GLU A 89 5.63 20.59 5.56
CA GLU A 89 6.15 19.36 4.93
C GLU A 89 6.89 18.40 5.87
N THR A 90 7.14 18.76 7.12
CA THR A 90 7.95 17.98 8.06
C THR A 90 7.26 17.77 9.41
N GLY A 91 7.40 16.57 9.97
CA GLY A 91 6.99 16.27 11.35
C GLY A 91 5.59 15.69 11.49
N GLY A 92 5.14 14.88 10.56
CA GLY A 92 3.85 14.19 10.65
C GLY A 92 3.88 12.90 11.49
N PRO A 93 2.73 12.45 12.04
CA PRO A 93 2.66 11.25 12.87
C PRO A 93 3.01 9.96 12.13
N PHE A 94 3.02 9.98 10.79
CA PHE A 94 3.35 8.83 9.95
C PHE A 94 4.78 8.84 9.41
N ASP A 95 5.63 9.81 9.80
CA ASP A 95 7.02 9.95 9.30
C ASP A 95 7.87 8.71 9.57
N ARG A 96 7.67 8.05 10.71
CA ARG A 96 8.40 6.83 11.01
C ARG A 96 8.08 5.69 10.03
N ALA A 97 6.86 5.60 9.55
CA ALA A 97 6.48 4.65 8.51
C ALA A 97 7.15 4.99 7.16
N ILE A 98 7.22 6.28 6.82
CA ILE A 98 7.93 6.78 5.63
C ILE A 98 9.43 6.45 5.73
N GLU A 99 10.07 6.76 6.86
CA GLU A 99 11.49 6.45 7.12
C GLU A 99 11.79 4.96 6.96
N LYS A 100 10.97 4.08 7.58
CA LYS A 100 11.13 2.63 7.48
C LYS A 100 10.93 2.13 6.05
N SER A 101 9.94 2.67 5.34
CA SER A 101 9.71 2.33 3.92
C SER A 101 10.90 2.72 3.06
N ASN A 102 11.41 3.94 3.19
CA ASN A 102 12.61 4.42 2.52
C ASN A 102 13.84 3.55 2.83
N LYS A 103 14.02 3.18 4.10
CA LYS A 103 15.12 2.28 4.52
C LYS A 103 15.00 0.92 3.84
N ALA A 104 13.80 0.32 3.78
CA ALA A 104 13.60 -0.96 3.12
C ALA A 104 13.92 -0.87 1.62
N ILE A 105 13.43 0.16 0.95
CA ILE A 105 13.66 0.41 -0.48
C ILE A 105 15.16 0.59 -0.76
N LYS A 106 15.83 1.44 0.01
CA LYS A 106 17.27 1.75 -0.16
C LYS A 106 18.15 0.51 0.04
N LEU A 107 17.87 -0.32 1.05
CA LEU A 107 18.74 -1.43 1.44
C LEU A 107 18.43 -2.75 0.74
N HIS A 108 17.20 -2.94 0.27
CA HIS A 108 16.74 -4.25 -0.17
C HIS A 108 16.16 -4.29 -1.59
N SER A 109 16.26 -3.19 -2.37
CA SER A 109 15.89 -3.19 -3.78
C SER A 109 16.85 -4.04 -4.60
N ILE A 110 16.31 -4.93 -5.43
CA ILE A 110 17.08 -5.80 -6.34
C ILE A 110 16.72 -5.40 -7.77
N LYS A 111 17.56 -4.55 -8.37
CA LYS A 111 17.40 -4.09 -9.77
C LYS A 111 18.19 -4.95 -10.77
N ALA A 112 19.11 -5.79 -10.27
CA ALA A 112 19.90 -6.68 -11.13
C ALA A 112 19.01 -7.65 -11.88
N LYS A 113 19.15 -7.73 -13.20
CA LYS A 113 18.37 -8.64 -14.05
C LYS A 113 18.71 -10.11 -13.73
N PRO A 114 17.72 -11.02 -13.71
CA PRO A 114 18.00 -12.44 -13.52
C PRO A 114 18.72 -13.04 -14.73
N PRO A 115 19.42 -14.18 -14.56
CA PRO A 115 20.03 -14.90 -15.67
C PRO A 115 18.99 -15.26 -16.73
N LYS A 116 19.31 -15.02 -17.99
CA LYS A 116 18.45 -15.38 -19.13
C LYS A 116 18.51 -16.89 -19.36
N LYS A 117 17.34 -17.52 -19.46
CA LYS A 117 17.24 -18.94 -19.84
C LYS A 117 17.26 -19.09 -21.36
N PRO A 118 17.75 -20.22 -21.91
CA PRO A 118 17.57 -20.51 -23.33
C PRO A 118 16.11 -20.36 -23.75
N GLY A 119 15.85 -19.74 -24.89
CA GLY A 119 14.48 -19.57 -25.40
C GLY A 119 13.60 -18.54 -24.66
N TRP A 120 14.13 -17.77 -23.69
CA TRP A 120 13.37 -16.81 -22.87
C TRP A 120 12.56 -15.79 -23.69
N ARG A 121 13.00 -15.45 -24.90
CA ARG A 121 12.30 -14.51 -25.80
C ARG A 121 10.98 -15.06 -26.32
N ASN A 122 10.88 -16.38 -26.43
CA ASN A 122 9.68 -17.06 -26.95
C ASN A 122 8.67 -17.39 -25.82
N ASP A 123 9.09 -17.28 -24.55
CA ASP A 123 8.23 -17.48 -23.38
C ASP A 123 7.72 -16.12 -22.84
N PRO A 124 6.41 -15.82 -22.95
CA PRO A 124 5.84 -14.55 -22.47
C PRO A 124 6.10 -14.31 -20.99
N LYS A 125 6.08 -15.37 -20.15
CA LYS A 125 6.34 -15.25 -18.70
C LYS A 125 7.79 -14.88 -18.41
N GLN A 126 8.73 -15.45 -19.16
CA GLN A 126 10.16 -15.13 -19.02
C GLN A 126 10.46 -13.71 -19.53
N ARG A 127 9.79 -13.25 -20.60
CA ARG A 127 9.91 -11.87 -21.07
C ARG A 127 9.42 -10.90 -19.99
N ALA A 128 8.20 -11.07 -19.52
CA ALA A 128 7.62 -10.22 -18.45
C ALA A 128 8.50 -10.23 -17.18
N TRP A 129 9.10 -11.40 -16.84
CA TRP A 129 10.05 -11.48 -15.72
C TRP A 129 11.34 -10.69 -15.99
N GLN A 130 11.88 -10.71 -17.21
CA GLN A 130 13.07 -9.96 -17.59
C GLN A 130 12.84 -8.43 -17.70
N GLU A 131 11.61 -8.02 -17.94
CA GLU A 131 11.21 -6.61 -18.08
C GLU A 131 10.98 -5.92 -16.74
N GLN A 132 10.77 -6.66 -15.65
CA GLN A 132 10.57 -6.08 -14.32
C GLN A 132 11.75 -5.19 -13.90
N GLU A 133 11.44 -4.12 -13.17
CA GLU A 133 12.43 -3.18 -12.64
C GLU A 133 12.83 -3.50 -11.20
N GLU A 134 12.03 -4.30 -10.49
CA GLU A 134 12.25 -4.71 -9.11
C GLU A 134 12.01 -6.20 -8.94
N TYR A 135 12.96 -6.88 -8.29
CA TYR A 135 12.92 -8.33 -8.08
C TYR A 135 12.79 -8.75 -6.63
N ASN A 136 12.83 -7.81 -5.68
CA ASN A 136 12.41 -8.10 -4.31
C ASN A 136 10.87 -8.13 -4.25
N PRO A 137 10.23 -9.30 -4.09
CA PRO A 137 8.77 -9.42 -4.19
C PRO A 137 8.01 -8.70 -3.09
N PHE A 138 8.68 -8.29 -2.01
CA PHE A 138 8.06 -7.63 -0.87
C PHE A 138 8.05 -6.10 -0.96
N LEU A 139 8.97 -5.48 -1.71
CA LEU A 139 9.12 -4.02 -1.73
C LEU A 139 7.88 -3.26 -2.20
N LYS A 140 7.03 -3.85 -3.03
CA LYS A 140 5.74 -3.25 -3.38
C LYS A 140 4.90 -2.87 -2.16
N LYS A 141 4.96 -3.65 -1.07
CA LYS A 141 4.28 -3.33 0.19
C LYS A 141 4.91 -2.15 0.93
N CYS A 142 6.23 -2.01 0.86
CA CYS A 142 6.93 -0.87 1.44
C CYS A 142 6.59 0.42 0.68
N TRP A 143 6.55 0.38 -0.65
CA TRP A 143 6.14 1.50 -1.48
C TRP A 143 4.69 1.93 -1.20
N LEU A 144 3.76 0.97 -1.14
CA LEU A 144 2.35 1.25 -0.80
C LEU A 144 2.23 1.88 0.60
N MET A 145 2.93 1.34 1.61
CA MET A 145 2.93 1.90 2.96
C MET A 145 3.48 3.33 2.97
N MET A 146 4.53 3.62 2.19
CA MET A 146 5.07 4.97 2.08
C MET A 146 4.05 5.96 1.52
N GLY A 147 3.40 5.64 0.40
CA GLY A 147 2.36 6.48 -0.18
C GLY A 147 1.16 6.66 0.76
N GLN A 148 0.75 5.60 1.46
CA GLN A 148 -0.31 5.68 2.47
C GLN A 148 0.08 6.56 3.65
N ALA A 149 1.32 6.48 4.12
CA ALA A 149 1.83 7.32 5.22
C ALA A 149 1.90 8.80 4.82
N GLN A 150 2.34 9.10 3.61
CA GLN A 150 2.29 10.45 3.03
C GLN A 150 0.84 10.96 2.95
N PHE A 151 -0.08 10.14 2.46
CA PHE A 151 -1.51 10.46 2.41
C PHE A 151 -2.07 10.81 3.80
N TYR A 152 -1.78 10.01 4.82
CA TYR A 152 -2.27 10.26 6.17
C TYR A 152 -1.52 11.37 6.91
N ASN A 153 -0.37 11.82 6.43
CA ASN A 153 0.24 13.09 6.81
C ASN A 153 -0.39 14.31 6.13
N ALA A 154 -1.44 14.12 5.31
CA ALA A 154 -2.06 15.12 4.46
C ALA A 154 -1.13 15.68 3.35
N ASP A 155 -0.04 15.01 3.05
CA ASP A 155 0.84 15.32 1.91
C ASP A 155 0.30 14.61 0.64
N PHE A 156 -0.86 15.05 0.18
CA PHE A 156 -1.60 14.39 -0.90
C PHE A 156 -0.86 14.47 -2.24
N LEU A 157 -0.15 15.57 -2.48
CA LEU A 157 0.60 15.75 -3.71
C LEU A 157 1.76 14.74 -3.81
N GLN A 158 2.58 14.63 -2.76
CA GLN A 158 3.68 13.68 -2.71
C GLN A 158 3.16 12.23 -2.70
N ALA A 159 2.07 11.96 -1.99
CA ALA A 159 1.41 10.65 -2.00
C ALA A 159 0.96 10.27 -3.42
N SER A 160 0.32 11.19 -4.16
CA SER A 160 -0.13 10.95 -5.54
C SER A 160 1.04 10.64 -6.47
N ALA A 161 2.16 11.36 -6.32
CA ALA A 161 3.38 11.10 -7.08
C ALA A 161 3.96 9.71 -6.76
N THR A 162 3.98 9.32 -5.47
CA THR A 162 4.41 7.99 -5.04
C THR A 162 3.52 6.89 -5.64
N PHE A 163 2.20 7.05 -5.61
CA PHE A 163 1.27 6.06 -6.19
C PHE A 163 1.37 6.01 -7.72
N SER A 164 1.59 7.14 -8.39
CA SER A 164 1.86 7.17 -9.83
C SER A 164 3.14 6.41 -10.17
N TYR A 165 4.21 6.57 -9.36
CA TYR A 165 5.44 5.80 -9.51
C TYR A 165 5.19 4.30 -9.35
N ILE A 166 4.45 3.88 -8.30
CA ILE A 166 4.11 2.47 -8.06
C ILE A 166 3.40 1.87 -9.26
N ALA A 167 2.37 2.55 -9.78
CA ALA A 167 1.58 2.05 -10.91
C ALA A 167 2.42 1.85 -12.18
N ARG A 168 3.45 2.67 -12.41
CA ARG A 168 4.38 2.51 -13.54
C ARG A 168 5.41 1.43 -13.28
N HIS A 169 6.02 1.44 -12.09
CA HIS A 169 7.12 0.56 -11.72
C HIS A 169 6.70 -0.91 -11.57
N TYR A 170 5.45 -1.15 -11.16
CA TYR A 170 4.85 -2.47 -11.00
C TYR A 170 3.76 -2.76 -12.05
N ALA A 171 3.90 -2.22 -13.28
CA ALA A 171 2.91 -2.37 -14.35
C ALA A 171 2.55 -3.83 -14.70
N HIS A 172 3.41 -4.77 -14.34
CA HIS A 172 3.18 -6.21 -14.50
C HIS A 172 2.27 -6.85 -13.42
N ASP A 173 1.91 -6.10 -12.37
CA ASP A 173 1.09 -6.57 -11.25
C ASP A 173 -0.22 -5.76 -11.20
N GLU A 174 -1.24 -6.26 -11.89
CA GLU A 174 -2.53 -5.57 -12.06
C GLU A 174 -3.18 -5.21 -10.71
N GLU A 175 -3.05 -6.09 -9.68
CA GLU A 175 -3.62 -5.82 -8.35
C GLU A 175 -2.92 -4.63 -7.67
N VAL A 176 -1.60 -4.54 -7.78
CA VAL A 176 -0.81 -3.43 -7.22
C VAL A 176 -1.06 -2.13 -8.00
N VAL A 177 -1.18 -2.22 -9.32
CA VAL A 177 -1.52 -1.07 -10.16
C VAL A 177 -2.90 -0.52 -9.77
N ALA A 178 -3.90 -1.39 -9.65
CA ALA A 178 -5.25 -0.97 -9.26
C ALA A 178 -5.25 -0.36 -7.84
N GLU A 179 -4.58 -0.98 -6.85
CA GLU A 179 -4.44 -0.43 -5.50
C GLU A 179 -3.80 0.95 -5.52
N ALA A 180 -2.70 1.12 -6.24
CA ALA A 180 -2.00 2.40 -6.36
C ALA A 180 -2.87 3.47 -7.04
N ARG A 181 -3.57 3.14 -8.11
CA ARG A 181 -4.48 4.07 -8.79
C ARG A 181 -5.66 4.49 -7.90
N LEU A 182 -6.22 3.58 -7.12
CA LEU A 182 -7.28 3.91 -6.15
C LEU A 182 -6.78 4.88 -5.06
N TRP A 183 -5.57 4.67 -4.55
CA TRP A 183 -4.97 5.63 -3.61
C TRP A 183 -4.67 6.97 -4.28
N GLN A 184 -4.23 6.98 -5.54
CA GLN A 184 -4.00 8.21 -6.31
C GLN A 184 -5.32 8.99 -6.50
N ALA A 185 -6.41 8.30 -6.85
CA ALA A 185 -7.73 8.93 -6.96
C ALA A 185 -8.19 9.53 -5.62
N ARG A 186 -7.92 8.85 -4.48
CA ARG A 186 -8.18 9.42 -3.15
C ARG A 186 -7.37 10.70 -2.91
N CYS A 187 -6.08 10.73 -3.29
CA CYS A 187 -5.28 11.95 -3.16
C CYS A 187 -5.92 13.11 -3.94
N TYR A 188 -6.34 12.86 -5.16
CA TYR A 188 -6.99 13.88 -5.99
C TYR A 188 -8.33 14.31 -5.43
N SER A 189 -9.13 13.40 -4.88
CA SER A 189 -10.39 13.72 -4.20
C SER A 189 -10.19 14.59 -2.96
N GLU A 190 -9.10 14.38 -2.19
CA GLU A 190 -8.76 15.23 -1.03
C GLU A 190 -8.28 16.63 -1.46
N MET A 191 -7.64 16.75 -2.63
CA MET A 191 -7.23 18.04 -3.22
C MET A 191 -8.35 18.73 -4.01
N GLU A 192 -9.55 18.13 -4.07
CA GLU A 192 -10.67 18.60 -4.89
C GLU A 192 -10.38 18.62 -6.40
N TRP A 193 -9.41 17.83 -6.84
CA TRP A 193 -9.10 17.61 -8.26
C TRP A 193 -10.00 16.50 -8.80
N PHE A 194 -11.29 16.83 -8.88
CA PHE A 194 -12.33 15.84 -9.17
C PHE A 194 -12.23 15.27 -10.59
N TYR A 195 -11.79 16.07 -11.55
CA TYR A 195 -11.60 15.61 -12.94
C TYR A 195 -10.52 14.51 -13.02
N GLU A 196 -9.38 14.73 -12.36
CA GLU A 196 -8.28 13.75 -12.32
C GLU A 196 -8.67 12.49 -11.55
N ALA A 197 -9.44 12.63 -10.49
CA ALA A 197 -9.96 11.49 -9.72
C ALA A 197 -10.92 10.66 -10.58
N GLU A 198 -11.86 11.30 -11.29
CA GLU A 198 -12.83 10.65 -12.18
C GLU A 198 -12.15 9.93 -13.33
N ASP A 199 -11.17 10.56 -13.98
CA ASP A 199 -10.41 9.94 -15.07
C ASP A 199 -9.76 8.62 -14.65
N ILE A 200 -9.14 8.59 -13.47
CA ILE A 200 -8.54 7.36 -12.93
C ILE A 200 -9.61 6.30 -12.64
N LEU A 201 -10.70 6.69 -11.96
CA LEU A 201 -11.75 5.77 -11.55
C LEU A 201 -12.50 5.21 -12.76
N GLY A 202 -12.78 6.05 -13.76
CA GLY A 202 -13.38 5.65 -15.02
C GLY A 202 -12.51 4.69 -15.82
N LYS A 203 -11.20 4.96 -15.93
CA LYS A 203 -10.24 4.07 -16.59
C LYS A 203 -10.14 2.70 -15.89
N LEU A 204 -10.15 2.68 -14.55
CA LEU A 204 -10.17 1.43 -13.80
C LEU A 204 -11.44 0.62 -14.08
N ASN A 205 -12.59 1.28 -14.12
CA ASN A 205 -13.87 0.61 -14.40
C ASN A 205 -13.90 0.04 -15.83
N THR A 206 -13.44 0.82 -16.81
CA THR A 206 -13.43 0.41 -18.22
C THR A 206 -12.46 -0.74 -18.50
N ASN A 207 -11.29 -0.72 -17.88
CA ASN A 207 -10.25 -1.75 -18.07
C ASN A 207 -10.48 -3.03 -17.27
N GLY A 208 -11.48 -3.03 -16.38
CA GLY A 208 -11.76 -4.12 -15.47
C GLY A 208 -10.94 -4.03 -14.17
N ILE A 209 -11.65 -4.13 -13.05
CA ILE A 209 -11.04 -4.03 -11.72
C ILE A 209 -10.68 -5.42 -11.22
N PRO A 210 -9.44 -5.68 -10.81
CA PRO A 210 -9.07 -6.95 -10.22
C PRO A 210 -9.97 -7.30 -9.02
N ARG A 211 -10.39 -8.55 -8.92
CA ARG A 211 -11.37 -9.01 -7.90
C ARG A 211 -11.02 -8.58 -6.48
N LYS A 212 -9.74 -8.56 -6.14
CA LYS A 212 -9.27 -8.15 -4.80
C LYS A 212 -9.45 -6.65 -4.53
N ASN A 213 -9.52 -5.83 -5.57
CA ASN A 213 -9.63 -4.37 -5.47
C ASN A 213 -11.08 -3.87 -5.57
N LEU A 214 -12.07 -4.72 -5.90
CA LEU A 214 -13.47 -4.33 -6.11
C LEU A 214 -14.07 -3.59 -4.89
N ASN A 215 -13.83 -4.12 -3.68
CA ASN A 215 -14.35 -3.51 -2.46
C ASN A 215 -13.68 -2.16 -2.16
N GLN A 216 -12.39 -2.06 -2.41
CA GLN A 216 -11.64 -0.81 -2.27
C GLN A 216 -12.12 0.22 -3.30
N TYR A 217 -12.33 -0.20 -4.55
CA TYR A 217 -12.91 0.65 -5.59
C TYR A 217 -14.26 1.23 -5.15
N ALA A 218 -15.17 0.37 -4.67
CA ALA A 218 -16.49 0.83 -4.22
C ALA A 218 -16.39 1.89 -3.11
N ALA A 219 -15.49 1.69 -2.14
CA ALA A 219 -15.28 2.64 -1.05
C ALA A 219 -14.67 3.97 -1.54
N VAL A 220 -13.68 3.91 -2.43
CA VAL A 220 -13.03 5.11 -2.98
C VAL A 220 -13.98 5.88 -3.87
N TYR A 221 -14.75 5.18 -4.70
CA TYR A 221 -15.71 5.83 -5.61
C TYR A 221 -16.87 6.45 -4.84
N ALA A 222 -17.39 5.78 -3.80
CA ALA A 222 -18.40 6.37 -2.91
C ALA A 222 -17.92 7.67 -2.26
N ASP A 223 -16.69 7.69 -1.72
CA ASP A 223 -16.09 8.88 -1.10
C ASP A 223 -15.92 10.03 -2.11
N TYR A 224 -15.42 9.72 -3.32
CA TYR A 224 -15.30 10.66 -4.41
C TYR A 224 -16.66 11.28 -4.77
N LEU A 225 -17.70 10.46 -4.99
CA LEU A 225 -19.03 10.92 -5.38
C LEU A 225 -19.65 11.83 -4.31
N VAL A 226 -19.49 11.50 -3.02
CA VAL A 226 -19.98 12.36 -1.92
C VAL A 226 -19.25 13.70 -1.91
N LYS A 227 -17.92 13.72 -2.05
CA LYS A 227 -17.14 14.96 -2.12
C LYS A 227 -17.51 15.82 -3.32
N ASN A 228 -17.85 15.19 -4.44
CA ASN A 228 -18.33 15.84 -5.66
C ASN A 228 -19.86 16.09 -5.63
N LYS A 229 -20.54 15.89 -4.48
CA LYS A 229 -21.98 16.11 -4.27
C LYS A 229 -22.91 15.28 -5.19
N GLN A 230 -22.41 14.18 -5.74
CA GLN A 230 -23.17 13.24 -6.58
C GLN A 230 -23.79 12.14 -5.70
N TYR A 231 -24.69 12.54 -4.82
CA TYR A 231 -25.21 11.68 -3.74
C TYR A 231 -26.00 10.47 -4.23
N GLU A 232 -26.84 10.62 -5.25
CA GLU A 232 -27.64 9.54 -5.80
C GLU A 232 -26.76 8.42 -6.36
N GLU A 233 -25.74 8.80 -7.12
CA GLU A 233 -24.79 7.86 -7.69
C GLU A 233 -23.90 7.17 -6.64
N ALA A 234 -23.68 7.81 -5.49
CA ALA A 234 -22.87 7.25 -4.40
C ALA A 234 -23.53 6.05 -3.70
N VAL A 235 -24.88 5.99 -3.64
CA VAL A 235 -25.66 5.00 -2.88
C VAL A 235 -25.27 3.53 -3.17
N PRO A 236 -25.21 3.05 -4.43
CA PRO A 236 -24.88 1.65 -4.72
C PRO A 236 -23.45 1.29 -4.30
N TYR A 237 -22.51 2.24 -4.41
CA TYR A 237 -21.11 2.05 -4.00
C TYR A 237 -21.00 2.03 -2.47
N PHE A 238 -21.74 2.87 -1.75
CA PHE A 238 -21.83 2.80 -0.28
C PHE A 238 -22.36 1.44 0.20
N LYS A 239 -23.42 0.93 -0.39
CA LYS A 239 -23.98 -0.37 -0.03
C LYS A 239 -22.93 -1.49 -0.20
N THR A 240 -22.17 -1.45 -1.28
CA THR A 240 -21.09 -2.41 -1.53
C THR A 240 -19.96 -2.25 -0.52
N ALA A 241 -19.51 -1.01 -0.27
CA ALA A 241 -18.44 -0.70 0.68
C ALA A 241 -18.81 -1.09 2.12
N ILE A 242 -20.02 -0.77 2.58
CA ILE A 242 -20.54 -1.14 3.91
C ILE A 242 -20.56 -2.65 4.11
N LYS A 243 -20.99 -3.41 3.09
CA LYS A 243 -21.03 -4.88 3.16
C LYS A 243 -19.63 -5.48 3.30
N ALA A 244 -18.63 -4.87 2.66
CA ALA A 244 -17.26 -5.34 2.64
C ALA A 244 -16.44 -4.87 3.84
N GLU A 245 -16.82 -3.76 4.50
CA GLU A 245 -16.05 -3.16 5.59
C GLU A 245 -16.05 -4.04 6.84
N LYS A 246 -14.85 -4.41 7.29
CA LYS A 246 -14.65 -5.27 8.47
C LYS A 246 -14.54 -4.48 9.77
N ASN A 247 -14.02 -3.25 9.71
CA ASN A 247 -13.92 -2.39 10.87
C ASN A 247 -15.32 -1.90 11.27
N ARG A 248 -15.80 -2.31 12.46
CA ARG A 248 -17.15 -1.97 12.96
C ARG A 248 -17.36 -0.47 13.02
N ARG A 249 -16.40 0.30 13.53
CA ARG A 249 -16.50 1.76 13.67
C ARG A 249 -16.65 2.43 12.29
N GLN A 250 -15.80 2.06 11.34
CA GLN A 250 -15.86 2.60 9.98
C GLN A 250 -17.15 2.19 9.27
N ARG A 251 -17.60 0.96 9.43
CA ARG A 251 -18.88 0.49 8.88
C ARG A 251 -20.08 1.25 9.45
N THR A 252 -20.07 1.55 10.76
CA THR A 252 -21.12 2.35 11.39
C THR A 252 -21.12 3.78 10.87
N ARG A 253 -19.94 4.39 10.70
CA ARG A 253 -19.78 5.71 10.08
C ARG A 253 -20.37 5.76 8.68
N MET A 254 -20.01 4.80 7.83
CA MET A 254 -20.53 4.71 6.46
C MET A 254 -22.07 4.56 6.45
N LYS A 255 -22.66 3.78 7.36
CA LYS A 255 -24.12 3.65 7.48
C LYS A 255 -24.77 4.96 7.86
N TYR A 256 -24.20 5.68 8.83
CA TYR A 256 -24.74 6.97 9.25
C TYR A 256 -24.66 7.99 8.10
N LEU A 257 -23.52 8.07 7.40
CA LEU A 257 -23.36 8.94 6.23
C LEU A 257 -24.38 8.56 5.12
N LEU A 258 -24.61 7.28 4.87
CA LEU A 258 -25.62 6.85 3.92
C LEU A 258 -27.03 7.27 4.35
N GLY A 259 -27.34 7.25 5.65
CA GLY A 259 -28.59 7.77 6.21
C GLY A 259 -28.73 9.27 5.96
N GLN A 260 -27.68 10.05 6.18
CA GLN A 260 -27.65 11.49 5.86
C GLN A 260 -27.87 11.76 4.36
N ILE A 261 -27.24 10.94 3.48
CA ILE A 261 -27.44 11.04 2.03
C ILE A 261 -28.93 10.80 1.66
N TYR A 262 -29.58 9.81 2.27
CA TYR A 262 -31.00 9.58 2.03
C TYR A 262 -31.88 10.73 2.55
N ALA A 263 -31.55 11.30 3.72
CA ALA A 263 -32.28 12.44 4.24
C ALA A 263 -32.12 13.68 3.33
N GLU A 264 -30.94 13.91 2.77
CA GLU A 264 -30.69 15.00 1.81
C GLU A 264 -31.49 14.84 0.52
N GLN A 265 -31.86 13.62 0.17
CA GLN A 265 -32.68 13.26 -1.00
C GLN A 265 -34.16 13.17 -0.70
N ASP A 266 -34.63 13.63 0.45
CA ASP A 266 -36.01 13.49 0.96
C ASP A 266 -36.50 12.04 1.05
N GLN A 267 -35.59 11.06 1.03
CA GLN A 267 -35.89 9.63 1.15
C GLN A 267 -35.91 9.19 2.63
N ASN A 268 -36.66 9.90 3.45
CA ASN A 268 -36.68 9.74 4.91
C ASN A 268 -36.99 8.32 5.40
N GLY A 269 -37.77 7.55 4.65
CA GLY A 269 -38.06 6.15 4.99
C GLY A 269 -36.86 5.20 4.86
N LEU A 270 -35.81 5.59 4.13
CA LEU A 270 -34.57 4.85 3.98
C LEU A 270 -33.45 5.39 4.88
N ALA A 271 -33.63 6.61 5.42
CA ALA A 271 -32.66 7.25 6.30
C ALA A 271 -32.63 6.63 7.71
N TYR A 272 -33.69 5.94 8.12
CA TYR A 272 -33.83 5.23 9.39
C TYR A 272 -33.64 3.72 9.19
#